data_8427ff2375c0bac7376c54a1f8d74947
#
_entry.id   8427ff2375c0bac7376c54a1f8d74947
#
_cell.length_a   1.000
_cell.length_b   1.000
_cell.length_c   1.000
_cell.angle_alpha   90.00
_cell.angle_beta   90.00
_cell.angle_gamma   90.00
#
_symmetry.space_group_name_H-M   'P 1'
#
loop_
_entity.id
_entity.type
_entity.pdbx_description
1 polymer ?
#
loop_
_entity_poly.entity_id
_entity_poly.type
_entity_poly.pdbx_seq_one_letter_code
_entity_poly.pdbx_strand_id
1 'polypeptide(L)'
;MIEFSRTSTKDLVSVGDELVESVESDTRGFDLISRRTVPEIAQRPMETRFIEVKGRAAVGEIALTANEYKTAQRLGDDYWLYVVFHCMSEPKVMLIQNPARFDWEPLSKIDCYRIGAETLLNNVRAIESE
;
A
#
# COMPACT_ATOMS: atom_id res chain seq x y z
N MET A 1 10.26 17.74 -5.38
CA MET A 1 10.04 16.55 -6.23
C MET A 1 10.56 15.34 -5.47
N ILE A 2 9.72 14.39 -5.25
CA ILE A 2 10.09 13.17 -4.51
C ILE A 2 10.50 12.12 -5.53
N GLU A 3 11.74 11.64 -5.45
CA GLU A 3 12.18 10.51 -6.23
C GLU A 3 11.70 9.21 -5.57
N PHE A 4 10.93 8.42 -6.31
CA PHE A 4 10.47 7.12 -5.87
C PHE A 4 11.47 6.06 -6.33
N SER A 5 12.36 5.67 -5.45
CA SER A 5 13.25 4.54 -5.67
C SER A 5 12.81 3.37 -4.79
N ARG A 6 12.47 2.24 -5.41
CA ARG A 6 12.15 1.00 -4.70
C ARG A 6 13.37 0.13 -4.40
N THR A 7 14.54 0.69 -4.53
CA THR A 7 15.78 -0.04 -4.25
C THR A 7 16.11 0.05 -2.78
N SER A 8 16.35 -1.03 -2.15
CA SER A 8 16.94 -1.29 -0.83
C SER A 8 16.57 -0.30 0.31
N THR A 9 16.14 -0.84 1.43
CA THR A 9 15.88 -0.14 2.71
C THR A 9 17.06 0.67 3.25
N LYS A 10 18.22 0.57 2.63
CA LYS A 10 19.44 1.25 3.07
C LYS A 10 19.72 2.56 2.34
N ASP A 11 18.98 2.84 1.27
CA ASP A 11 19.21 4.03 0.49
C ASP A 11 18.32 5.16 0.99
N LEU A 12 18.90 6.00 1.84
CA LEU A 12 18.31 7.27 2.23
C LEU A 12 18.61 8.27 1.11
N VAL A 13 17.56 8.68 0.42
CA VAL A 13 17.69 9.74 -0.58
C VAL A 13 17.26 11.05 0.08
N SER A 14 18.21 12.00 0.10
CA SER A 14 17.92 13.35 0.54
C SER A 14 17.48 14.18 -0.67
N VAL A 15 16.29 14.73 -0.61
CA VAL A 15 15.78 15.68 -1.60
C VAL A 15 15.50 16.99 -0.85
N GLY A 16 16.43 17.93 -0.91
CA GLY A 16 16.35 19.14 -0.11
C GLY A 16 16.37 18.82 1.38
N ASP A 17 15.34 19.23 2.11
CA ASP A 17 15.21 18.97 3.53
C ASP A 17 14.41 17.69 3.84
N GLU A 18 14.10 16.88 2.83
CA GLU A 18 13.38 15.63 2.98
C GLU A 18 14.31 14.43 2.94
N LEU A 19 14.20 13.58 3.92
CA LEU A 19 14.80 12.25 3.93
C LEU A 19 13.72 11.23 3.56
N VAL A 20 13.95 10.47 2.50
CA VAL A 20 13.04 9.43 2.06
C VAL A 20 13.71 8.08 2.22
N GLU A 21 13.06 7.20 2.94
CA GLU A 21 13.50 5.83 3.18
C GLU A 21 12.53 4.86 2.51
N SER A 22 13.03 3.97 1.66
CA SER A 22 12.22 2.91 1.10
C SER A 22 12.09 1.74 2.07
N VAL A 23 10.93 1.11 2.06
CA VAL A 23 10.61 -0.01 2.95
C VAL A 23 10.33 -1.24 2.08
N GLU A 24 11.17 -2.26 2.23
CA GLU A 24 11.04 -3.48 1.42
C GLU A 24 9.97 -4.46 1.90
N SER A 25 9.45 -4.26 3.10
CA SER A 25 8.57 -5.25 3.70
C SER A 25 7.10 -4.94 3.43
N ASP A 26 6.43 -5.81 2.70
CA ASP A 26 4.98 -5.76 2.48
C ASP A 26 4.17 -5.85 3.80
N THR A 27 4.80 -6.27 4.89
CA THR A 27 4.13 -6.42 6.18
C THR A 27 3.86 -5.10 6.89
N ARG A 28 4.54 -4.02 6.51
CA ARG A 28 4.38 -2.72 7.15
C ARG A 28 3.17 -1.94 6.66
N GLY A 29 2.66 -2.24 5.48
CA GLY A 29 1.50 -1.57 4.91
C GLY A 29 1.78 -0.20 4.31
N PHE A 30 3.04 0.10 3.99
CA PHE A 30 3.46 1.31 3.26
C PHE A 30 4.83 1.08 2.60
N ASP A 31 5.13 1.87 1.58
CA ASP A 31 6.34 1.72 0.75
C ASP A 31 7.50 2.62 1.19
N LEU A 32 7.20 3.83 1.62
CA LEU A 32 8.20 4.86 1.88
C LEU A 32 7.93 5.57 3.19
N ILE A 33 9.00 6.05 3.83
CA ILE A 33 8.91 7.00 4.94
C ILE A 33 9.60 8.28 4.49
N SER A 34 8.89 9.40 4.56
CA SER A 34 9.44 10.73 4.32
C SER A 34 9.48 11.50 5.63
N ARG A 35 10.64 12.05 5.94
CA ARG A 35 10.84 12.90 7.13
C ARG A 35 11.31 14.26 6.68
N ARG A 36 10.53 15.27 7.04
CA ARG A 36 10.88 16.64 6.75
C ARG A 36 11.32 17.35 8.03
N THR A 37 12.54 17.87 8.02
CA THR A 37 13.03 18.73 9.08
C THR A 37 12.68 20.16 8.75
N VAL A 38 12.17 20.90 9.76
CA VAL A 38 12.01 22.34 9.66
C VAL A 38 13.17 22.96 10.46
N PRO A 39 14.28 23.36 9.79
CA PRO A 39 15.49 23.78 10.49
C PRO A 39 15.30 25.07 11.32
N GLU A 40 14.30 25.87 11.01
CA GLU A 40 14.05 27.14 11.68
C GLU A 40 13.43 27.01 13.06
N ILE A 41 12.90 25.84 13.40
CA ILE A 41 12.29 25.59 14.70
C ILE A 41 12.82 24.26 15.22
N ALA A 42 14.00 24.32 15.79
CA ALA A 42 14.75 23.16 16.28
C ALA A 42 14.02 22.29 17.32
N GLN A 43 12.84 22.68 17.76
CA GLN A 43 12.02 21.98 18.77
C GLN A 43 10.69 21.43 18.22
N ARG A 44 10.39 21.62 16.93
CA ARG A 44 9.19 21.03 16.34
C ARG A 44 9.47 19.62 15.83
N PRO A 45 8.52 18.71 16.07
CA PRO A 45 8.62 17.38 15.50
C PRO A 45 8.70 17.49 13.97
N MET A 46 9.57 16.67 13.38
CA MET A 46 9.67 16.51 11.94
C MET A 46 8.32 16.03 11.40
N GLU A 47 7.89 16.60 10.29
CA GLU A 47 6.78 16.01 9.57
C GLU A 47 7.22 14.64 9.04
N THR A 48 6.54 13.59 9.47
CA THR A 48 6.79 12.24 9.01
C THR A 48 5.60 11.78 8.18
N ARG A 49 5.87 11.30 6.98
CA ARG A 49 4.85 10.71 6.12
C ARG A 49 5.15 9.25 5.89
N PHE A 50 4.17 8.42 6.16
CA PHE A 50 4.20 7.00 5.79
C PHE A 50 3.45 6.88 4.46
N ILE A 51 4.17 6.56 3.40
CA ILE A 51 3.68 6.72 2.03
C ILE A 51 3.47 5.38 1.37
N GLU A 52 2.27 5.13 0.88
CA GLU A 52 1.96 4.05 -0.05
C GLU A 52 1.89 4.62 -1.46
N VAL A 53 2.59 3.98 -2.39
CA VAL A 53 2.64 4.42 -3.78
C VAL A 53 1.88 3.44 -4.66
N LYS A 54 0.92 3.95 -5.42
CA LYS A 54 0.17 3.19 -6.41
C LYS A 54 0.35 3.80 -7.79
N GLY A 55 0.87 3.00 -8.72
CA GLY A 55 1.07 3.43 -10.11
C GLY A 55 0.01 2.82 -11.03
N ARG A 56 -0.48 3.62 -11.96
CA ARG A 56 -1.44 3.21 -13.00
C ARG A 56 -1.03 3.76 -14.36
N ALA A 57 -1.22 2.96 -15.41
CA ALA A 57 -0.95 3.42 -16.78
C ALA A 57 -1.92 4.50 -17.23
N ALA A 58 -3.15 4.49 -16.72
CA ALA A 58 -4.18 5.48 -17.00
C ALA A 58 -4.97 5.78 -15.72
N VAL A 59 -5.78 6.81 -15.76
CA VAL A 59 -6.70 7.12 -14.64
C VAL A 59 -7.66 5.94 -14.44
N GLY A 60 -7.81 5.50 -13.21
CA GLY A 60 -8.65 4.36 -12.88
C GLY A 60 -8.74 4.11 -11.38
N GLU A 61 -9.34 2.98 -11.05
CA GLU A 61 -9.51 2.58 -9.66
C GLU A 61 -8.19 2.25 -9.00
N ILE A 62 -8.12 2.53 -7.69
CA ILE A 62 -7.00 2.20 -6.83
C ILE A 62 -7.48 1.23 -5.77
N ALA A 63 -6.70 0.21 -5.52
CA ALA A 63 -6.99 -0.76 -4.46
C ALA A 63 -5.89 -0.72 -3.40
N LEU A 64 -6.31 -0.83 -2.14
CA LEU A 64 -5.42 -1.08 -1.01
C LEU A 64 -5.61 -2.52 -0.55
N THR A 65 -4.53 -3.17 -0.18
CA THR A 65 -4.64 -4.46 0.52
C THR A 65 -5.28 -4.25 1.89
N ALA A 66 -5.76 -5.33 2.51
CA ALA A 66 -6.31 -5.26 3.86
C ALA A 66 -5.30 -4.70 4.86
N ASN A 67 -4.04 -5.09 4.73
CA ASN A 67 -2.97 -4.60 5.60
C ASN A 67 -2.70 -3.10 5.39
N GLU A 68 -2.64 -2.66 4.14
CA GLU A 68 -2.47 -1.24 3.79
C GLU A 68 -3.62 -0.39 4.34
N TYR A 69 -4.84 -0.86 4.17
CA TYR A 69 -6.03 -0.17 4.67
C TYR A 69 -6.04 -0.06 6.20
N LYS A 70 -5.74 -1.14 6.90
CA LYS A 70 -5.64 -1.13 8.37
C LYS A 70 -4.53 -0.21 8.87
N THR A 71 -3.40 -0.20 8.16
CA THR A 71 -2.28 0.68 8.49
C THR A 71 -2.68 2.14 8.28
N ALA A 72 -3.38 2.44 7.19
CA ALA A 72 -3.90 3.78 6.93
C ALA A 72 -4.87 4.26 8.01
N GLN A 73 -5.75 3.36 8.48
CA GLN A 73 -6.65 3.69 9.60
C GLN A 73 -5.90 3.98 10.88
N ARG A 74 -4.86 3.20 11.17
CA ARG A 74 -4.06 3.34 12.39
C ARG A 74 -3.22 4.61 12.40
N LEU A 75 -2.61 4.95 11.27
CA LEU A 75 -1.70 6.10 11.16
C LEU A 75 -2.42 7.43 10.87
N GLY A 76 -3.64 7.37 10.34
CA GLY A 76 -4.45 8.56 10.11
C GLY A 76 -3.77 9.60 9.24
N ASP A 77 -3.63 10.82 9.75
CA ASP A 77 -3.05 11.95 9.02
C ASP A 77 -1.56 11.77 8.66
N ASP A 78 -0.88 10.84 9.28
CA ASP A 78 0.52 10.52 8.97
C ASP A 78 0.65 9.56 7.79
N TYR A 79 -0.43 8.91 7.38
CA TYR A 79 -0.45 8.01 6.24
C TYR A 79 -0.85 8.77 4.97
N TRP A 80 -0.04 8.63 3.94
CA TRP A 80 -0.25 9.26 2.64
C TRP A 80 -0.33 8.21 1.54
N LEU A 81 -1.27 8.42 0.64
CA LEU A 81 -1.39 7.66 -0.58
C LEU A 81 -0.94 8.54 -1.75
N TYR A 82 0.13 8.14 -2.42
CA TYR A 82 0.63 8.80 -3.61
C TYR A 82 0.22 7.96 -4.81
N VAL A 83 -0.66 8.51 -5.63
CA VAL A 83 -1.14 7.83 -6.83
C VAL A 83 -0.50 8.46 -8.05
N VAL A 84 0.19 7.64 -8.84
CA VAL A 84 0.84 8.08 -10.06
C VAL A 84 0.04 7.55 -11.24
N PHE A 85 -0.66 8.44 -11.94
CA PHE A 85 -1.33 8.11 -13.18
C PHE A 85 -0.41 8.35 -14.38
N HIS A 86 -0.67 7.68 -15.49
CA HIS A 86 0.13 7.77 -16.72
C HIS A 86 1.62 7.50 -16.50
N CYS A 87 1.91 6.50 -15.65
CA CYS A 87 3.30 6.21 -15.24
C CYS A 87 4.23 5.82 -16.41
N MET A 88 3.68 5.43 -17.55
CA MET A 88 4.45 5.04 -18.75
C MET A 88 4.60 6.16 -19.77
N SER A 89 3.97 7.32 -19.56
CA SER A 89 4.02 8.46 -20.52
C SER A 89 4.32 9.77 -19.80
N GLU A 90 3.32 10.53 -19.40
CA GLU A 90 3.44 11.75 -18.59
C GLU A 90 2.92 11.50 -17.19
N PRO A 91 3.78 11.13 -16.24
CA PRO A 91 3.34 10.84 -14.89
C PRO A 91 2.72 12.06 -14.20
N LYS A 92 1.55 11.84 -13.60
CA LYS A 92 0.89 12.83 -12.74
C LYS A 92 0.69 12.23 -11.36
N VAL A 93 1.12 12.93 -10.34
CA VAL A 93 1.08 12.46 -8.97
C VAL A 93 -0.04 13.14 -8.22
N MET A 94 -0.90 12.34 -7.58
CA MET A 94 -1.90 12.81 -6.64
C MET A 94 -1.45 12.46 -5.22
N LEU A 95 -1.39 13.46 -4.36
CA LEU A 95 -1.02 13.29 -2.95
C LEU A 95 -2.28 13.31 -2.10
N ILE A 96 -2.58 12.19 -1.45
CA ILE A 96 -3.78 12.05 -0.63
C ILE A 96 -3.38 11.79 0.81
N GLN A 97 -3.65 12.75 1.68
CA GLN A 97 -3.43 12.61 3.12
C GLN A 97 -4.60 11.88 3.75
N ASN A 98 -4.29 10.95 4.66
CA ASN A 98 -5.29 10.17 5.39
C ASN A 98 -6.34 9.56 4.46
N PRO A 99 -5.93 8.64 3.57
CA PRO A 99 -6.87 8.05 2.61
C PRO A 99 -7.97 7.23 3.26
N ALA A 100 -7.77 6.75 4.50
CA ALA A 100 -8.79 5.98 5.22
C ALA A 100 -10.07 6.78 5.51
N ARG A 101 -10.03 8.11 5.42
CA ARG A 101 -11.22 8.98 5.58
C ARG A 101 -12.23 8.88 4.45
N PHE A 102 -11.84 8.33 3.31
CA PHE A 102 -12.75 8.12 2.19
C PHE A 102 -13.56 6.83 2.36
N ASP A 103 -14.66 6.75 1.62
CA ASP A 103 -15.49 5.54 1.57
C ASP A 103 -14.86 4.52 0.62
N TRP A 104 -14.22 3.50 1.20
CA TRP A 104 -13.65 2.40 0.44
C TRP A 104 -14.63 1.25 0.38
N GLU A 105 -14.81 0.69 -0.82
CA GLU A 105 -15.61 -0.50 -1.00
C GLU A 105 -14.78 -1.74 -0.77
N PRO A 106 -15.15 -2.62 0.18
CA PRO A 106 -14.45 -3.89 0.32
C PRO A 106 -14.69 -4.79 -0.89
N LEU A 107 -13.60 -5.31 -1.45
CA LEU A 107 -13.67 -6.25 -2.56
C LEU A 107 -13.39 -7.66 -2.06
N SER A 108 -14.28 -8.59 -2.39
CA SER A 108 -14.11 -10.00 -2.09
C SER A 108 -13.50 -10.70 -3.30
N LYS A 109 -12.42 -11.43 -3.05
CA LYS A 109 -11.78 -12.26 -4.07
C LYS A 109 -12.00 -13.72 -3.73
N ILE A 110 -12.42 -14.51 -4.71
CA ILE A 110 -12.57 -15.95 -4.54
C ILE A 110 -11.20 -16.59 -4.68
N ASP A 111 -10.63 -17.09 -3.57
CA ASP A 111 -9.34 -17.74 -3.57
C ASP A 111 -9.41 -19.24 -3.83
N CYS A 112 -10.51 -19.88 -3.40
CA CYS A 112 -10.71 -21.31 -3.59
C CYS A 112 -12.21 -21.67 -3.50
N TYR A 113 -12.50 -22.87 -3.93
CA TYR A 113 -13.82 -23.46 -3.79
C TYR A 113 -13.74 -24.66 -2.84
N ARG A 114 -14.71 -24.80 -1.97
CA ARG A 114 -14.80 -25.87 -0.99
C ARG A 114 -15.95 -26.79 -1.32
N ILE A 115 -15.73 -28.09 -1.24
CA ILE A 115 -16.77 -29.09 -1.21
C ILE A 115 -16.83 -29.71 0.20
N GLY A 116 -18.02 -29.83 0.75
CA GLY A 116 -18.21 -30.45 2.06
C GLY A 116 -18.00 -31.96 2.02
N ALA A 117 -17.52 -32.51 3.13
CA ALA A 117 -17.25 -33.95 3.23
C ALA A 117 -18.49 -34.80 2.96
N GLU A 118 -19.66 -34.40 3.46
CA GLU A 118 -20.91 -35.11 3.24
C GLU A 118 -21.28 -35.20 1.76
N THR A 119 -21.20 -34.06 1.06
CA THR A 119 -21.46 -34.02 -0.39
C THR A 119 -20.48 -34.90 -1.14
N LEU A 120 -19.20 -34.85 -0.76
CA LEU A 120 -18.16 -35.66 -1.37
C LEU A 120 -18.43 -37.15 -1.18
N LEU A 121 -18.72 -37.57 0.05
CA LEU A 121 -18.97 -38.97 0.38
C LEU A 121 -20.24 -39.53 -0.30
N ASN A 122 -21.26 -38.70 -0.44
CA ASN A 122 -22.52 -39.11 -1.08
C ASN A 122 -22.41 -39.27 -2.58
N ASN A 123 -21.38 -38.74 -3.21
CA ASN A 123 -21.21 -38.73 -4.66
C ASN A 123 -19.98 -39.53 -5.13
N VAL A 124 -19.23 -40.10 -4.20
CA VAL A 124 -18.09 -40.96 -4.54
C VAL A 124 -18.60 -42.31 -4.97
N ARG A 125 -18.14 -42.78 -6.13
CA ARG A 125 -18.32 -44.20 -6.51
C ARG A 125 -17.46 -45.03 -5.58
N ALA A 126 -18.06 -46.06 -5.03
CA ALA A 126 -17.32 -47.01 -4.23
C ALA A 126 -16.09 -47.52 -5.02
N ILE A 127 -14.91 -47.37 -4.42
CA ILE A 127 -13.71 -47.99 -5.00
C ILE A 127 -13.87 -49.46 -4.81
N GLU A 128 -13.94 -50.19 -5.92
CA GLU A 128 -13.95 -51.64 -5.84
C GLU A 128 -12.58 -52.11 -5.37
N SER A 129 -12.54 -52.59 -4.15
CA SER A 129 -11.35 -53.28 -3.65
C SER A 129 -11.30 -54.68 -4.26
N GLU A 130 -10.31 -54.88 -5.03
CA GLU A 130 -9.97 -56.25 -5.48
C GLU A 130 -9.28 -56.99 -4.36
#